data_225dc8140bb4dffe3983526e2509a05a
#
_entry.id   225dc8140bb4dffe3983526e2509a05a
#
_cell.length_a   1.000
_cell.length_b   1.000
_cell.length_c   1.000
_cell.angle_alpha   90.00
_cell.angle_beta   90.00
_cell.angle_gamma   90.00
#
_symmetry.space_group_name_H-M   'P 1'
#
loop_
_entity.id
_entity.type
_entity.pdbx_description
1 polymer ?
#
loop_
_entity_poly.entity_id
_entity_poly.type
_entity_poly.pdbx_seq_one_letter_code
_entity_poly.pdbx_strand_id
1 'polypeptide(L)'
;HTQRRRQRQMCIRDRYTPHMDDGDFVVVKNIEQAKFTGKKFQDKKYYRHTGHPGGIKVTTPEKLHEKKPGETLKMAVKRMLPGGVLGRKQLTKLKIYAGNEHPHSAQNPTVIELNKLNSKNIARN
;
A
#
# COMPACT_ATOMS: atom_id res chain seq x y z
N HIS A 1 -1.18 11.89 -14.75
CA HIS A 1 -0.11 11.32 -13.92
C HIS A 1 -0.64 10.64 -12.67
N THR A 2 -1.59 11.24 -11.97
CA THR A 2 -2.16 10.68 -10.73
C THR A 2 -2.99 9.42 -10.98
N GLN A 3 -3.75 9.36 -12.07
CA GLN A 3 -4.53 8.18 -12.43
C GLN A 3 -3.65 7.01 -12.84
N ARG A 4 -2.58 7.24 -13.60
CA ARG A 4 -1.63 6.19 -13.99
C ARG A 4 -0.89 5.57 -12.79
N ARG A 5 -0.53 6.37 -11.79
CA ARG A 5 0.08 5.87 -10.55
C ARG A 5 -0.90 5.02 -9.74
N ARG A 6 -2.14 5.46 -9.62
CA ARG A 6 -3.21 4.71 -8.94
C ARG A 6 -3.50 3.37 -9.62
N GLN A 7 -3.55 3.34 -10.95
CA GLN A 7 -3.75 2.13 -11.73
C GLN A 7 -2.60 1.13 -11.57
N ARG A 8 -1.35 1.59 -11.56
CA ARG A 8 -0.18 0.73 -11.40
C ARG A 8 -0.10 0.07 -10.02
N GLN A 9 -0.51 0.77 -8.99
CA GLN A 9 -0.36 0.29 -7.61
C GLN A 9 -1.44 -0.68 -7.18
N MET A 10 -2.62 -0.56 -7.75
CA MET A 10 -3.74 -1.44 -7.43
C MET A 10 -3.91 -2.60 -8.41
N CYS A 11 -3.03 -2.74 -9.40
CA CYS A 11 -3.15 -3.73 -10.48
C CYS A 11 -4.53 -3.70 -11.17
N ILE A 12 -5.19 -2.54 -11.17
CA ILE A 12 -6.58 -2.35 -11.57
C ILE A 12 -6.66 -1.87 -13.03
N ARG A 13 -5.62 -2.10 -13.78
CA ARG A 13 -5.41 -1.49 -15.07
C ARG A 13 -6.55 -1.70 -16.07
N ASP A 14 -7.19 -2.86 -16.05
CA ASP A 14 -8.15 -3.26 -17.06
C ASP A 14 -9.60 -3.06 -16.63
N ARG A 15 -9.87 -2.82 -15.33
CA ARG A 15 -11.22 -2.71 -14.78
C ARG A 15 -11.49 -1.45 -13.97
N TYR A 16 -10.60 -0.47 -14.04
CA TYR A 16 -10.82 0.77 -13.30
C TYR A 16 -11.85 1.66 -13.97
N THR A 17 -12.92 1.95 -13.27
CA THR A 17 -13.91 2.97 -13.62
C THR A 17 -14.00 4.02 -12.53
N PRO A 18 -14.04 5.33 -12.86
CA PRO A 18 -14.04 6.38 -11.84
C PRO A 18 -15.30 6.44 -10.97
N HIS A 19 -16.42 5.89 -11.44
CA HIS A 19 -17.72 5.98 -10.77
C HIS A 19 -18.18 4.69 -10.10
N MET A 20 -17.49 3.57 -10.34
CA MET A 20 -17.85 2.26 -9.80
C MET A 20 -16.64 1.57 -9.15
N ASP A 21 -16.92 0.72 -8.18
CA ASP A 21 -15.91 -0.11 -7.52
C ASP A 21 -15.87 -1.51 -8.14
N ASP A 22 -15.32 -1.60 -9.33
CA ASP A 22 -15.19 -2.85 -10.08
C ASP A 22 -13.74 -3.36 -10.24
N GLY A 23 -12.80 -2.80 -9.48
CA GLY A 23 -11.40 -3.21 -9.48
C GLY A 23 -11.15 -4.57 -8.84
N ASP A 24 -10.01 -5.16 -9.16
CA ASP A 24 -9.60 -6.47 -8.64
C ASP A 24 -9.02 -6.38 -7.22
N PHE A 25 -9.04 -7.50 -6.51
CA PHE A 25 -8.38 -7.64 -5.21
C PHE A 25 -6.88 -7.83 -5.39
N VAL A 26 -6.11 -7.20 -4.52
CA VAL A 26 -4.64 -7.29 -4.51
C VAL A 26 -4.18 -7.90 -3.19
N VAL A 27 -3.40 -8.96 -3.27
CA VAL A 27 -2.79 -9.60 -2.11
C VAL A 27 -1.29 -9.33 -2.12
N VAL A 28 -0.79 -8.71 -1.08
CA VAL A 28 0.63 -8.43 -0.88
C VAL A 28 1.17 -9.35 0.20
N LYS A 29 2.23 -10.08 -0.11
CA LYS A 29 2.92 -10.95 0.84
C LYS A 29 4.35 -10.48 1.09
N ASN A 30 4.97 -10.97 2.15
CA ASN A 30 6.34 -10.62 2.55
C ASN A 30 6.57 -9.11 2.72
N ILE A 31 5.59 -8.39 3.27
CA ILE A 31 5.70 -6.94 3.47
C ILE A 31 6.86 -6.55 4.40
N GLU A 32 7.29 -7.43 5.26
CA GLU A 32 8.44 -7.25 6.15
C GLU A 32 9.75 -7.01 5.40
N GLN A 33 9.85 -7.49 4.16
CA GLN A 33 11.02 -7.29 3.29
C GLN A 33 10.98 -5.97 2.53
N ALA A 34 9.94 -5.16 2.70
CA ALA A 34 9.81 -3.87 2.04
C ALA A 34 10.92 -2.89 2.51
N LYS A 35 11.60 -2.28 1.55
CA LYS A 35 12.70 -1.35 1.81
C LYS A 35 12.33 0.07 1.38
N PHE A 36 12.77 1.02 2.17
CA PHE A 36 12.68 2.44 1.84
C PHE A 36 14.02 2.92 1.29
N THR A 37 13.97 3.83 0.32
CA THR A 37 15.18 4.44 -0.23
C THR A 37 15.74 5.51 0.71
N GLY A 38 17.08 5.59 0.83
CA GLY A 38 17.75 6.55 1.68
C GLY A 38 17.45 6.35 3.17
N LYS A 39 17.43 7.43 3.92
CA LYS A 39 17.16 7.43 5.36
C LYS A 39 15.67 7.55 5.73
N LYS A 40 14.75 7.36 4.78
CA LYS A 40 13.31 7.55 5.00
C LYS A 40 12.75 6.63 6.09
N PHE A 41 13.30 5.46 6.25
CA PHE A 41 12.83 4.49 7.24
C PHE A 41 12.92 5.02 8.67
N GLN A 42 13.95 5.82 8.96
CA GLN A 42 14.17 6.40 10.27
C GLN A 42 13.68 7.86 10.38
N ASP A 43 13.84 8.64 9.31
CA ASP A 43 13.64 10.09 9.35
C ASP A 43 12.22 10.53 8.97
N LYS A 44 11.52 9.75 8.15
CA LYS A 44 10.15 10.08 7.77
C LYS A 44 9.22 10.04 8.98
N LYS A 45 8.34 11.05 9.11
CA LYS A 45 7.42 11.18 10.23
C LYS A 45 5.98 11.12 9.76
N TYR A 46 5.18 10.32 10.45
CA TYR A 46 3.74 10.28 10.28
C TYR A 46 3.08 11.00 11.45
N TYR A 47 2.29 12.01 11.16
CA TYR A 47 1.60 12.83 12.16
C TYR A 47 0.15 12.41 12.30
N ARG A 48 -0.33 12.33 13.53
CA ARG A 48 -1.74 12.13 13.86
C ARG A 48 -2.13 13.08 14.98
N HIS A 49 -3.25 13.77 14.82
CA HIS A 49 -3.79 14.64 15.83
C HIS A 49 -4.92 13.93 16.61
N THR A 50 -4.94 14.06 17.93
CA THR A 50 -5.95 13.45 18.78
C THR A 50 -7.25 14.24 18.90
N GLY A 51 -7.31 15.48 18.36
CA GLY A 51 -8.42 16.41 18.50
C GLY A 51 -8.36 17.29 19.75
N HIS A 52 -7.38 17.10 20.63
CA HIS A 52 -7.14 17.93 21.81
C HIS A 52 -6.00 18.93 21.59
N PRO A 53 -5.98 20.09 22.28
CA PRO A 53 -4.86 21.03 22.20
C PRO A 53 -3.53 20.33 22.54
N GLY A 54 -2.51 20.52 21.69
CA GLY A 54 -1.19 19.87 21.85
C GLY A 54 -1.18 18.36 21.60
N GLY A 55 -2.24 17.79 21.03
CA GLY A 55 -2.41 16.36 20.82
C GLY A 55 -1.79 15.79 19.53
N ILE A 56 -0.66 16.31 19.06
CA ILE A 56 0.05 15.80 17.89
C ILE A 56 0.87 14.57 18.29
N LYS A 57 0.60 13.44 17.66
CA LYS A 57 1.41 12.22 17.81
C LYS A 57 2.23 11.98 16.56
N VAL A 58 3.49 11.64 16.76
CA VAL A 58 4.46 11.40 15.68
C VAL A 58 4.94 9.95 15.76
N THR A 59 4.95 9.29 14.61
CA THR A 59 5.46 7.91 14.48
C THR A 59 6.37 7.82 13.27
N THR A 60 7.46 7.09 13.40
CA THR A 60 8.38 6.79 12.28
C THR A 60 7.97 5.50 11.57
N PRO A 61 8.33 5.31 10.28
CA PRO A 61 8.08 4.05 9.58
C PRO A 61 8.66 2.83 10.29
N GLU A 62 9.83 2.96 10.91
CA GLU A 62 10.49 1.90 11.66
C GLU A 62 9.60 1.38 12.81
N LYS A 63 9.13 2.27 13.68
CA LYS A 63 8.25 1.93 14.79
C LYS A 63 6.90 1.38 14.33
N LEU A 64 6.39 1.90 13.21
CA LEU A 64 5.14 1.45 12.64
C LEU A 64 5.29 0.06 12.02
N HIS A 65 6.42 -0.21 11.38
CA HIS A 65 6.72 -1.51 10.79
C HIS A 65 6.88 -2.63 11.85
N GLU A 66 7.48 -2.31 12.99
CA GLU A 66 7.59 -3.23 14.13
C GLU A 66 6.22 -3.59 14.72
N LYS A 67 5.36 -2.59 14.91
CA LYS A 67 4.03 -2.80 15.52
C LYS A 67 3.03 -3.43 14.57
N LYS A 68 2.96 -2.93 13.35
CA LYS A 68 1.98 -3.33 12.35
C LYS A 68 2.63 -3.34 10.96
N PRO A 69 3.25 -4.45 10.56
CA PRO A 69 3.79 -4.58 9.21
C PRO A 69 2.69 -4.32 8.17
N GLY A 70 3.00 -3.53 7.16
CA GLY A 70 2.06 -3.21 6.10
C GLY A 70 1.23 -1.94 6.30
N GLU A 71 1.18 -1.36 7.48
CA GLU A 71 0.45 -0.11 7.70
C GLU A 71 1.05 1.06 6.90
N THR A 72 2.36 1.08 6.73
CA THR A 72 3.06 2.07 5.90
C THR A 72 2.62 2.00 4.44
N LEU A 73 2.54 0.81 3.87
CA LEU A 73 2.05 0.59 2.52
C LEU A 73 0.57 0.95 2.40
N LYS A 74 -0.24 0.55 3.35
CA LYS A 74 -1.68 0.86 3.37
C LYS A 74 -1.93 2.38 3.42
N MET A 75 -1.18 3.11 4.23
CA MET A 75 -1.28 4.58 4.25
C MET A 75 -0.84 5.22 2.94
N ALA A 76 0.22 4.72 2.33
CA ALA A 76 0.68 5.21 1.04
C ALA A 76 -0.39 5.02 -0.04
N VAL A 77 -0.98 3.85 -0.13
CA VAL A 77 -2.06 3.55 -1.08
C VAL A 77 -3.31 4.38 -0.79
N LYS A 78 -3.69 4.52 0.47
CA LYS A 78 -4.84 5.35 0.88
C LYS A 78 -4.72 6.80 0.38
N ARG A 79 -3.53 7.38 0.49
CA ARG A 79 -3.29 8.76 0.03
C ARG A 79 -3.26 8.91 -1.49
N MET A 80 -3.09 7.81 -2.21
CA MET A 80 -3.10 7.79 -3.68
C MET A 80 -4.48 7.53 -4.26
N LEU A 81 -5.38 6.97 -3.48
CA LEU A 81 -6.77 6.75 -3.87
C LEU A 81 -7.60 8.04 -3.74
N PRO A 82 -8.70 8.15 -4.50
CA PRO A 82 -9.61 9.28 -4.35
C PRO A 82 -10.22 9.30 -2.95
N GLY A 83 -10.53 10.50 -2.44
CA GLY A 83 -11.26 10.64 -1.20
C GLY A 83 -12.71 10.17 -1.33
N GLY A 84 -13.39 10.00 -0.20
CA GLY A 84 -14.79 9.66 -0.15
C GLY A 84 -15.08 8.16 0.00
N VAL A 85 -16.34 7.80 -0.18
CA VAL A 85 -16.84 6.44 0.05
C VAL A 85 -16.23 5.42 -0.92
N LEU A 86 -16.13 5.78 -2.19
CA LEU A 86 -15.58 4.90 -3.22
C LEU A 86 -14.11 4.57 -2.98
N GLY A 87 -13.30 5.55 -2.60
CA GLY A 87 -11.88 5.33 -2.27
C GLY A 87 -11.70 4.43 -1.04
N ARG A 88 -12.56 4.53 -0.05
CA ARG A 88 -12.55 3.63 1.12
C ARG A 88 -12.88 2.19 0.74
N LYS A 89 -13.87 1.97 -0.12
CA LYS A 89 -14.21 0.64 -0.65
C LYS A 89 -13.05 0.06 -1.47
N GLN A 90 -12.43 0.84 -2.32
CA GLN A 90 -11.26 0.41 -3.10
C GLN A 90 -10.09 0.01 -2.19
N LEU A 91 -9.87 0.72 -1.09
CA LEU A 91 -8.80 0.38 -0.13
C LEU A 91 -9.01 -0.96 0.55
N THR A 92 -10.26 -1.39 0.76
CA THR A 92 -10.56 -2.71 1.36
C THR A 92 -10.13 -3.88 0.49
N LYS A 93 -9.96 -3.66 -0.81
CA LYS A 93 -9.49 -4.69 -1.74
C LYS A 93 -7.98 -4.98 -1.63
N LEU A 94 -7.24 -4.14 -0.92
CA LEU A 94 -5.83 -4.37 -0.64
C LEU A 94 -5.68 -5.20 0.63
N LYS A 95 -5.14 -6.40 0.47
CA LYS A 95 -4.84 -7.33 1.57
C LYS A 95 -3.33 -7.45 1.71
N ILE A 96 -2.80 -7.18 2.88
CA ILE A 96 -1.36 -7.16 3.15
C ILE A 96 -1.04 -8.17 4.23
N TYR A 97 -0.06 -9.04 3.96
CA TYR A 97 0.38 -10.08 4.90
C TYR A 97 1.89 -9.99 5.13
N ALA A 98 2.27 -10.23 6.38
CA ALA A 98 3.64 -10.43 6.78
C ALA A 98 4.18 -11.76 6.39
N GLY A 99 4.86 -12.37 5.99
CA GLY A 99 5.25 -13.73 5.62
C GLY A 99 4.74 -14.16 4.25
N ASN A 100 4.99 -15.39 3.93
CA ASN A 100 4.66 -15.96 2.63
C ASN A 100 3.26 -16.58 2.56
N GLU A 101 2.64 -16.83 3.70
CA GLU A 101 1.33 -17.45 3.78
C GLU A 101 0.20 -16.43 3.72
N HIS A 102 -0.87 -16.79 3.04
CA HIS A 102 -2.09 -16.00 2.95
C HIS A 102 -3.33 -16.92 2.86
N PRO A 103 -4.48 -16.50 3.39
CA PRO A 103 -5.70 -17.32 3.39
C PRO A 103 -6.44 -17.35 2.04
N HIS A 104 -5.85 -16.85 0.98
CA HIS A 104 -6.49 -16.70 -0.33
C HIS A 104 -6.08 -17.76 -1.36
N SER A 105 -5.55 -18.89 -0.92
CA SER A 105 -5.11 -19.97 -1.81
C SER A 105 -6.26 -20.56 -2.65
N ALA A 106 -7.46 -20.64 -2.08
CA ALA A 106 -8.64 -21.13 -2.77
C ALA A 106 -9.08 -20.23 -3.95
N GLN A 107 -8.72 -18.96 -3.92
CA GLN A 107 -9.05 -17.99 -4.96
C GLN A 107 -8.06 -17.98 -6.13
N ASN A 108 -7.00 -18.78 -6.05
CA ASN A 108 -5.97 -18.92 -7.08
C ASN A 108 -5.44 -17.58 -7.60
N PRO A 109 -4.82 -16.75 -6.75
CA PRO A 109 -4.32 -15.45 -7.17
C PRO A 109 -3.19 -15.59 -8.20
N THR A 110 -3.22 -14.75 -9.24
CA THR A 110 -2.16 -14.69 -10.25
C THR A 110 -0.94 -13.97 -9.66
N VAL A 111 0.22 -14.60 -9.73
CA VAL A 111 1.47 -14.00 -9.23
C VAL A 111 1.98 -12.94 -10.20
N ILE A 112 2.24 -11.75 -9.67
CA ILE A 112 2.81 -10.62 -10.41
C ILE A 112 4.18 -10.29 -9.83
N GLU A 113 5.21 -10.36 -10.66
CA GLU A 113 6.56 -9.97 -10.29
C GLU A 113 6.78 -8.48 -10.57
N LEU A 114 6.89 -7.68 -9.51
CA LEU A 114 7.05 -6.22 -9.62
C LEU A 114 8.35 -5.82 -10.33
N ASN A 115 9.39 -6.63 -10.22
CA ASN A 115 10.67 -6.37 -10.87
C ASN A 115 10.56 -6.34 -12.40
N LYS A 116 9.68 -7.16 -12.96
CA LYS A 116 9.45 -7.20 -14.42
C LYS A 116 8.61 -6.03 -14.94
N LEU A 117 7.83 -5.40 -14.05
CA LEU A 117 6.95 -4.28 -14.44
C LEU A 117 7.68 -2.94 -14.59
N ASN A 118 8.84 -2.80 -13.98
CA ASN A 118 9.60 -1.54 -14.00
C ASN A 118 11.10 -1.81 -14.00
N SER A 119 11.78 -1.43 -15.07
CA SER A 119 13.23 -1.58 -15.23
C SER A 119 14.04 -0.88 -14.12
N LYS A 120 13.51 0.20 -13.54
CA LYS A 120 14.16 0.90 -12.42
C LYS A 120 14.23 0.07 -11.13
N ASN A 121 13.35 -0.89 -10.96
CA ASN A 121 13.38 -1.78 -9.80
C ASN A 121 14.50 -2.81 -9.90
N ILE A 122 14.86 -3.22 -11.10
CA ILE A 122 15.96 -4.18 -11.35
C ILE A 122 17.31 -3.56 -10.99
N ALA A 123 17.50 -2.28 -11.30
CA ALA A 123 18.76 -1.58 -11.03
C ALA A 123 19.04 -1.31 -9.54
N ARG A 124 18.07 -1.48 -8.65
CA ARG A 124 18.18 -1.24 -7.21
C ARG A 124 18.33 -2.51 -6.36
N ASN A 125 18.20 -3.62 -7.00
CA ASN A 125 18.45 -4.93 -6.37
C ASN A 125 19.89 -5.37 -6.64
#